data_970bee09576262e3e3bb8ca36a416ddd
#
_entry.id   970bee09576262e3e3bb8ca36a416ddd
#
_cell.length_a   1.000
_cell.length_b   1.000
_cell.length_c   1.000
_cell.angle_alpha   90.00
_cell.angle_beta   90.00
_cell.angle_gamma   90.00
#
_symmetry.space_group_name_H-M   'P 1'
#
loop_
_entity.id
_entity.type
_entity.pdbx_description
1 polymer ?
#
loop_
_entity_poly.entity_id
_entity_poly.type
_entity_poly.pdbx_seq_one_letter_code
_entity_poly.pdbx_strand_id
1 'polypeptide(L)'
;MQIIKEVCVDSLEEALKAEKNGANRIELCGRLDLDGLTPSRELIINAFSVLKIPIRVMIRPKHPSFEYSEDEINTMIDDIKFCKKIGVDGVVFGCLNKNSNFQIDQINRLSKISKPLNVIIHKAIDSTSSVLDSLSLISKNSNINGVLTSGGERFAINAVETLKKMLVLVPNRFEIIIAGGITFQNFDKLNDIVNGKFYHGKKIINY
;
A
#
# COMPACT_ATOMS: atom_id res chain seq x y z
N MET A 1 -14.48 8.39 -14.51
CA MET A 1 -14.01 8.32 -13.11
C MET A 1 -12.55 8.72 -13.07
N GLN A 2 -12.10 9.60 -12.13
CA GLN A 2 -10.69 9.99 -12.08
C GLN A 2 -9.84 8.82 -11.60
N ILE A 3 -8.83 8.45 -12.37
CA ILE A 3 -7.85 7.42 -12.01
C ILE A 3 -6.79 8.03 -11.09
N ILE A 4 -6.40 7.29 -10.05
CA ILE A 4 -5.34 7.65 -9.12
C ILE A 4 -4.11 6.79 -9.40
N LYS A 5 -3.03 7.42 -9.82
CA LYS A 5 -1.70 6.80 -10.01
C LYS A 5 -0.85 7.07 -8.77
N GLU A 6 -0.58 6.04 -8.00
CA GLU A 6 0.30 6.07 -6.83
C GLU A 6 1.69 5.58 -7.21
N VAL A 7 2.70 6.34 -6.84
CA VAL A 7 4.09 6.01 -7.15
C VAL A 7 4.83 5.67 -5.86
N CYS A 8 5.51 4.50 -5.82
CA CYS A 8 6.39 4.16 -4.71
C CYS A 8 7.80 4.69 -4.96
N VAL A 9 8.35 5.35 -3.95
CA VAL A 9 9.68 5.99 -3.97
C VAL A 9 10.39 5.81 -2.62
N ASP A 10 11.73 5.87 -2.63
CA ASP A 10 12.55 5.81 -1.42
C ASP A 10 13.54 6.98 -1.27
N SER A 11 13.34 8.04 -2.03
CA SER A 11 14.07 9.30 -1.88
C SER A 11 13.19 10.53 -2.10
N LEU A 12 13.60 11.67 -1.55
CA LEU A 12 12.92 12.94 -1.74
C LEU A 12 12.97 13.38 -3.21
N GLU A 13 14.09 13.16 -3.87
CA GLU A 13 14.27 13.50 -5.30
C GLU A 13 13.27 12.76 -6.18
N GLU A 14 13.15 11.43 -6.00
CA GLU A 14 12.16 10.63 -6.73
C GLU A 14 10.72 11.07 -6.43
N ALA A 15 10.41 11.42 -5.17
CA ALA A 15 9.09 11.89 -4.78
C ALA A 15 8.70 13.20 -5.48
N LEU A 16 9.60 14.20 -5.48
CA LEU A 16 9.41 15.47 -6.20
C LEU A 16 9.28 15.27 -7.71
N LYS A 17 10.10 14.39 -8.28
CA LYS A 17 10.04 14.04 -9.69
C LYS A 17 8.71 13.36 -10.04
N ALA A 18 8.24 12.45 -9.19
CA ALA A 18 6.95 11.78 -9.36
C ALA A 18 5.78 12.79 -9.34
N GLU A 19 5.73 13.69 -8.37
CA GLU A 19 4.71 14.73 -8.29
C GLU A 19 4.72 15.61 -9.54
N LYS A 20 5.90 16.09 -9.95
CA LYS A 20 6.06 16.94 -11.16
C LYS A 20 5.56 16.24 -12.44
N ASN A 21 5.69 14.92 -12.52
CA ASN A 21 5.30 14.12 -13.68
C ASN A 21 3.88 13.51 -13.56
N GLY A 22 3.05 14.02 -12.64
CA GLY A 22 1.63 13.72 -12.59
C GLY A 22 1.24 12.53 -11.73
N ALA A 23 2.08 12.13 -10.76
CA ALA A 23 1.62 11.24 -9.70
C ALA A 23 0.49 11.90 -8.91
N ASN A 24 -0.53 11.14 -8.56
CA ASN A 24 -1.64 11.63 -7.75
C ASN A 24 -1.44 11.37 -6.26
N ARG A 25 -0.54 10.45 -5.92
CA ARG A 25 -0.21 10.05 -4.55
C ARG A 25 1.18 9.41 -4.52
N ILE A 26 1.87 9.55 -3.40
CA ILE A 26 3.14 8.89 -3.12
C ILE A 26 2.94 7.80 -2.06
N GLU A 27 3.50 6.62 -2.30
CA GLU A 27 3.85 5.68 -1.25
C GLU A 27 5.32 5.85 -0.93
N LEU A 28 5.61 6.40 0.26
CA LEU A 28 6.97 6.67 0.71
C LEU A 28 7.53 5.45 1.45
N CYS A 29 8.59 4.90 0.93
CA CYS A 29 9.27 3.73 1.44
C CYS A 29 10.72 4.06 1.82
N GLY A 30 11.36 3.17 2.55
CA GLY A 30 12.80 2.99 2.56
C GLY A 30 13.15 1.69 1.85
N ARG A 31 14.39 1.57 1.32
CA ARG A 31 14.91 0.31 0.80
C ARG A 31 13.96 -0.40 -0.18
N LEU A 32 13.64 0.24 -1.29
CA LEU A 32 12.86 -0.38 -2.38
C LEU A 32 13.57 -1.59 -3.03
N ASP A 33 14.88 -1.71 -2.83
CA ASP A 33 15.66 -2.91 -3.16
C ASP A 33 15.27 -4.14 -2.32
N LEU A 34 14.64 -3.92 -1.17
CA LEU A 34 14.06 -4.92 -0.26
C LEU A 34 12.52 -4.88 -0.26
N ASP A 35 11.91 -4.57 -1.39
CA ASP A 35 10.44 -4.46 -1.55
C ASP A 35 9.78 -3.42 -0.63
N GLY A 36 10.54 -2.43 -0.17
CA GLY A 36 10.05 -1.32 0.66
C GLY A 36 9.98 -1.65 2.15
N LEU A 37 10.74 -0.90 2.93
CA LEU A 37 10.71 -0.89 4.40
C LEU A 37 10.19 0.46 4.91
N THR A 38 10.04 0.62 6.24
CA THR A 38 9.74 1.92 6.86
C THR A 38 10.83 2.93 6.49
N PRO A 39 10.50 4.09 5.92
CA PRO A 39 11.46 5.14 5.61
C PRO A 39 11.97 5.82 6.89
N SER A 40 13.12 6.51 6.79
CA SER A 40 13.62 7.29 7.92
C SER A 40 12.66 8.43 8.28
N ARG A 41 12.62 8.80 9.56
CA ARG A 41 11.80 9.92 10.04
C ARG A 41 12.15 11.23 9.34
N GLU A 42 13.42 11.43 9.04
CA GLU A 42 13.90 12.58 8.28
C GLU A 42 13.30 12.64 6.88
N LEU A 43 13.29 11.50 6.15
CA LEU A 43 12.68 11.44 4.81
C LEU A 43 11.18 11.72 4.87
N ILE A 44 10.46 11.22 5.88
CA ILE A 44 9.03 11.51 6.08
C ILE A 44 8.79 13.00 6.29
N ILE A 45 9.57 13.65 7.19
CA ILE A 45 9.45 15.09 7.46
C ILE A 45 9.71 15.91 6.20
N ASN A 46 10.82 15.60 5.51
CA ASN A 46 11.23 16.34 4.32
C ASN A 46 10.21 16.20 3.19
N ALA A 47 9.74 14.99 2.94
CA ALA A 47 8.72 14.75 1.92
C ALA A 47 7.40 15.47 2.24
N PHE A 48 6.93 15.38 3.50
CA PHE A 48 5.70 16.03 3.93
C PHE A 48 5.77 17.57 3.85
N SER A 49 6.94 18.16 4.08
CA SER A 49 7.11 19.62 4.05
C SER A 49 7.06 20.23 2.65
N VAL A 50 7.33 19.45 1.60
CA VAL A 50 7.49 20.00 0.23
C VAL A 50 6.47 19.45 -0.77
N LEU A 51 5.97 18.22 -0.60
CA LEU A 51 4.99 17.62 -1.51
C LEU A 51 3.60 18.19 -1.25
N LYS A 52 2.84 18.39 -2.32
CA LYS A 52 1.45 18.88 -2.30
C LYS A 52 0.42 17.77 -2.48
N ILE A 53 0.86 16.59 -2.96
CA ILE A 53 0.01 15.42 -3.14
C ILE A 53 0.05 14.53 -1.89
N PRO A 54 -1.00 13.72 -1.63
CA PRO A 54 -1.07 12.83 -0.47
C PRO A 54 0.12 11.88 -0.37
N ILE A 55 0.58 11.63 0.86
CA ILE A 55 1.68 10.72 1.16
C ILE A 55 1.16 9.59 2.04
N ARG A 56 1.36 8.36 1.64
CA ARG A 56 1.21 7.15 2.46
C ARG A 56 2.59 6.62 2.81
N VAL A 57 2.78 6.23 4.06
CA VAL A 57 4.09 5.79 4.57
C VAL A 57 4.08 4.29 4.80
N MET A 58 5.06 3.60 4.25
CA MET A 58 5.27 2.18 4.52
C MET A 58 5.67 1.98 5.97
N ILE A 59 4.97 1.09 6.67
CA ILE A 59 5.28 0.65 8.05
C ILE A 59 5.63 -0.83 8.01
N ARG A 60 6.90 -1.12 7.78
CA ARG A 60 7.44 -2.47 7.63
C ARG A 60 8.86 -2.50 8.18
N PRO A 61 9.07 -3.04 9.38
CA PRO A 61 10.36 -2.96 10.07
C PRO A 61 11.42 -3.92 9.52
N LYS A 62 11.01 -4.97 8.80
CA LYS A 62 11.96 -6.00 8.30
C LYS A 62 11.57 -6.63 6.96
N HIS A 63 12.53 -7.30 6.33
CA HIS A 63 12.42 -8.12 5.13
C HIS A 63 13.07 -9.50 5.40
N PRO A 64 12.61 -10.61 4.77
CA PRO A 64 11.48 -10.69 3.83
C PRO A 64 10.13 -10.93 4.50
N SER A 65 10.10 -11.29 5.78
CA SER A 65 8.91 -11.76 6.47
C SER A 65 7.88 -10.67 6.75
N PHE A 66 6.62 -11.09 6.85
CA PHE A 66 5.50 -10.30 7.36
C PHE A 66 5.00 -10.82 8.73
N GLU A 67 5.75 -11.74 9.34
CA GLU A 67 5.51 -12.21 10.71
C GLU A 67 6.29 -11.32 11.67
N TYR A 68 5.60 -10.73 12.65
CA TYR A 68 6.21 -9.77 13.58
C TYR A 68 6.10 -10.23 15.02
N SER A 69 7.20 -10.05 15.77
CA SER A 69 7.22 -10.17 17.23
C SER A 69 6.49 -9.00 17.89
N GLU A 70 6.22 -9.07 19.19
CA GLU A 70 5.63 -7.95 19.94
C GLU A 70 6.53 -6.71 19.93
N ASP A 71 7.84 -6.86 19.97
CA ASP A 71 8.78 -5.73 19.90
C ASP A 71 8.74 -5.05 18.52
N GLU A 72 8.63 -5.83 17.45
CA GLU A 72 8.45 -5.28 16.10
C GLU A 72 7.10 -4.59 15.94
N ILE A 73 6.02 -5.15 16.51
CA ILE A 73 4.71 -4.48 16.55
C ILE A 73 4.78 -3.18 17.35
N ASN A 74 5.50 -3.13 18.46
CA ASN A 74 5.68 -1.88 19.21
C ASN A 74 6.47 -0.84 18.39
N THR A 75 7.47 -1.25 17.64
CA THR A 75 8.19 -0.38 16.68
C THR A 75 7.22 0.17 15.63
N MET A 76 6.39 -0.67 15.02
CA MET A 76 5.37 -0.25 14.04
C MET A 76 4.38 0.75 14.66
N ILE A 77 3.96 0.54 15.91
CA ILE A 77 3.09 1.47 16.64
C ILE A 77 3.73 2.84 16.81
N ASP A 78 5.00 2.89 17.14
CA ASP A 78 5.72 4.16 17.33
C ASP A 78 5.94 4.90 16.00
N ASP A 79 6.18 4.18 14.92
CA ASP A 79 6.24 4.74 13.57
C ASP A 79 4.87 5.27 13.12
N ILE A 80 3.78 4.56 13.39
CA ILE A 80 2.41 5.04 13.14
C ILE A 80 2.09 6.30 13.94
N LYS A 81 2.42 6.34 15.23
CA LYS A 81 2.24 7.54 16.06
C LYS A 81 3.03 8.72 15.52
N PHE A 82 4.24 8.49 15.04
CA PHE A 82 5.06 9.51 14.39
C PHE A 82 4.38 10.03 13.11
N CYS A 83 3.92 9.16 12.23
CA CYS A 83 3.17 9.51 11.02
C CYS A 83 1.91 10.34 11.34
N LYS A 84 1.17 9.98 12.40
CA LYS A 84 0.02 10.75 12.87
C LYS A 84 0.41 12.16 13.32
N LYS A 85 1.51 12.30 14.04
CA LYS A 85 2.02 13.63 14.50
C LYS A 85 2.40 14.52 13.32
N ILE A 86 2.96 13.94 12.26
CA ILE A 86 3.30 14.67 11.04
C ILE A 86 2.04 15.06 10.26
N GLY A 87 1.00 14.20 10.22
CA GLY A 87 -0.25 14.45 9.51
C GLY A 87 -0.25 13.93 8.07
N VAL A 88 0.48 12.85 7.77
CA VAL A 88 0.45 12.20 6.44
C VAL A 88 -0.95 11.67 6.11
N ASP A 89 -1.23 11.38 4.82
CA ASP A 89 -2.54 10.86 4.38
C ASP A 89 -2.84 9.48 4.97
N GLY A 90 -1.84 8.61 5.05
CA GLY A 90 -2.08 7.25 5.49
C GLY A 90 -0.80 6.47 5.78
N VAL A 91 -1.02 5.23 6.22
CA VAL A 91 0.04 4.24 6.48
C VAL A 91 -0.26 2.94 5.75
N VAL A 92 0.79 2.22 5.38
CA VAL A 92 0.71 0.98 4.61
C VAL A 92 1.43 -0.13 5.38
N PHE A 93 0.73 -1.20 5.74
CA PHE A 93 1.30 -2.34 6.47
C PHE A 93 0.53 -3.63 6.19
N GLY A 94 1.02 -4.76 6.72
CA GLY A 94 0.33 -6.05 6.71
C GLY A 94 1.06 -7.05 7.57
N CYS A 95 0.34 -7.86 8.33
CA CYS A 95 0.88 -8.86 9.23
C CYS A 95 0.34 -10.23 8.87
N LEU A 96 1.23 -11.20 8.70
CA LEU A 96 0.88 -12.61 8.47
C LEU A 96 1.31 -13.47 9.67
N ASN A 97 0.68 -14.61 9.80
CA ASN A 97 1.12 -15.68 10.70
C ASN A 97 1.94 -16.74 9.92
N LYS A 98 2.45 -17.75 10.62
CA LYS A 98 3.27 -18.85 10.07
C LYS A 98 2.57 -19.66 8.96
N ASN A 99 1.25 -19.61 8.90
CA ASN A 99 0.45 -20.30 7.90
C ASN A 99 0.09 -19.39 6.72
N SER A 100 0.78 -18.26 6.56
CA SER A 100 0.50 -17.25 5.52
C SER A 100 -0.95 -16.73 5.53
N ASN A 101 -1.58 -16.69 6.70
CA ASN A 101 -2.88 -16.04 6.90
C ASN A 101 -2.66 -14.70 7.61
N PHE A 102 -3.61 -13.78 7.46
CA PHE A 102 -3.56 -12.52 8.19
C PHE A 102 -3.55 -12.73 9.72
N GLN A 103 -2.61 -12.06 10.40
CA GLN A 103 -2.58 -11.97 11.85
C GLN A 103 -3.55 -10.86 12.30
N ILE A 104 -4.82 -11.23 12.40
CA ILE A 104 -5.94 -10.30 12.56
C ILE A 104 -5.83 -9.43 13.80
N ASP A 105 -5.35 -9.99 14.93
CA ASP A 105 -5.21 -9.21 16.17
C ASP A 105 -4.18 -8.10 16.03
N GLN A 106 -3.04 -8.38 15.40
CA GLN A 106 -2.03 -7.35 15.12
C GLN A 106 -2.55 -6.31 14.15
N ILE A 107 -3.21 -6.72 13.06
CA ILE A 107 -3.82 -5.80 12.08
C ILE A 107 -4.87 -4.90 12.75
N ASN A 108 -5.75 -5.47 13.59
CA ASN A 108 -6.76 -4.70 14.32
C ASN A 108 -6.14 -3.69 15.28
N ARG A 109 -5.10 -4.10 16.02
CA ARG A 109 -4.36 -3.21 16.95
C ARG A 109 -3.73 -2.05 16.20
N LEU A 110 -3.00 -2.31 15.11
CA LEU A 110 -2.33 -1.30 14.30
C LEU A 110 -3.35 -0.38 13.61
N SER A 111 -4.40 -0.91 12.98
CA SER A 111 -5.41 -0.11 12.29
C SER A 111 -6.20 0.80 13.24
N LYS A 112 -6.50 0.34 14.47
CA LYS A 112 -7.15 1.16 15.49
C LYS A 112 -6.27 2.34 15.94
N ILE A 113 -4.97 2.10 16.12
CA ILE A 113 -3.99 3.13 16.52
C ILE A 113 -3.77 4.14 15.39
N SER A 114 -3.87 3.72 14.15
CA SER A 114 -3.63 4.57 12.97
C SER A 114 -4.65 5.70 12.83
N LYS A 115 -5.86 5.59 13.38
CA LYS A 115 -6.85 6.67 13.26
C LYS A 115 -6.30 8.04 13.66
N PRO A 116 -6.57 9.11 12.89
CA PRO A 116 -7.49 9.22 11.74
C PRO A 116 -6.86 8.91 10.37
N LEU A 117 -5.62 8.44 10.30
CA LEU A 117 -4.93 8.14 9.04
C LEU A 117 -5.64 7.04 8.25
N ASN A 118 -5.55 7.10 6.92
CA ASN A 118 -5.95 5.99 6.06
C ASN A 118 -5.03 4.79 6.28
N VAL A 119 -5.60 3.59 6.31
CA VAL A 119 -4.88 2.33 6.48
C VAL A 119 -5.01 1.48 5.22
N ILE A 120 -3.88 1.15 4.61
CA ILE A 120 -3.80 0.25 3.46
C ILE A 120 -3.04 -1.02 3.87
N ILE A 121 -3.61 -2.17 3.58
CA ILE A 121 -2.89 -3.43 3.70
C ILE A 121 -2.04 -3.61 2.45
N HIS A 122 -0.72 -3.79 2.61
CA HIS A 122 0.20 -3.98 1.48
C HIS A 122 0.08 -5.37 0.85
N LYS A 123 0.96 -5.67 -0.12
CA LYS A 123 0.99 -6.92 -0.90
C LYS A 123 1.15 -8.21 -0.09
N ALA A 124 1.23 -8.18 1.24
CA ALA A 124 1.14 -9.40 2.06
C ALA A 124 -0.13 -10.21 1.77
N ILE A 125 -1.21 -9.58 1.31
CA ILE A 125 -2.43 -10.26 0.87
C ILE A 125 -2.13 -11.25 -0.27
N ASP A 126 -1.23 -10.90 -1.18
CA ASP A 126 -0.87 -11.76 -2.33
C ASP A 126 -0.10 -13.03 -1.91
N SER A 127 0.39 -13.09 -0.67
CA SER A 127 1.06 -14.26 -0.07
C SER A 127 0.10 -15.13 0.74
N THR A 128 -1.16 -14.75 0.86
CA THR A 128 -2.16 -15.55 1.59
C THR A 128 -2.65 -16.73 0.76
N SER A 129 -3.16 -17.77 1.42
CA SER A 129 -3.68 -18.98 0.76
C SER A 129 -4.87 -18.71 -0.17
N SER A 130 -5.67 -17.67 0.13
CA SER A 130 -6.80 -17.21 -0.69
C SER A 130 -6.91 -15.71 -0.61
N VAL A 131 -6.59 -15.02 -1.69
CA VAL A 131 -6.66 -13.55 -1.78
C VAL A 131 -8.09 -13.05 -1.59
N LEU A 132 -9.09 -13.74 -2.16
CA LEU A 132 -10.50 -13.33 -2.07
C LEU A 132 -11.07 -13.49 -0.66
N ASP A 133 -10.76 -14.61 0.02
CA ASP A 133 -11.20 -14.82 1.40
C ASP A 133 -10.53 -13.82 2.34
N SER A 134 -9.23 -13.60 2.14
CA SER A 134 -8.45 -12.61 2.88
C SER A 134 -8.99 -11.20 2.68
N LEU A 135 -9.35 -10.84 1.45
CA LEU A 135 -9.99 -9.55 1.15
C LEU A 135 -11.36 -9.43 1.83
N SER A 136 -12.19 -10.46 1.74
CA SER A 136 -13.50 -10.49 2.41
C SER A 136 -13.38 -10.29 3.92
N LEU A 137 -12.33 -10.84 4.53
CA LEU A 137 -12.07 -10.68 5.96
C LEU A 137 -11.68 -9.25 6.34
N ILE A 138 -10.67 -8.66 5.66
CA ILE A 138 -10.16 -7.33 6.03
C ILE A 138 -11.08 -6.18 5.61
N SER A 139 -11.85 -6.32 4.53
CA SER A 139 -12.76 -5.26 4.06
C SER A 139 -13.93 -4.98 5.00
N LYS A 140 -14.23 -5.92 5.93
CA LYS A 140 -15.21 -5.75 7.00
C LYS A 140 -14.73 -4.83 8.13
N ASN A 141 -13.42 -4.68 8.30
CA ASN A 141 -12.85 -3.80 9.31
C ASN A 141 -12.98 -2.33 8.88
N SER A 142 -13.76 -1.56 9.61
CA SER A 142 -14.02 -0.13 9.31
C SER A 142 -12.79 0.78 9.49
N ASN A 143 -11.71 0.28 10.09
CA ASN A 143 -10.46 1.02 10.26
C ASN A 143 -9.49 0.79 9.09
N ILE A 144 -9.81 -0.12 8.15
CA ILE A 144 -9.01 -0.39 6.96
C ILE A 144 -9.70 0.27 5.76
N ASN A 145 -8.92 1.04 5.00
CA ASN A 145 -9.43 1.83 3.87
C ASN A 145 -9.16 1.17 2.52
N GLY A 146 -8.23 0.21 2.45
CA GLY A 146 -7.94 -0.45 1.20
C GLY A 146 -6.84 -1.51 1.29
N VAL A 147 -6.53 -2.06 0.14
CA VAL A 147 -5.47 -3.05 -0.05
C VAL A 147 -4.67 -2.76 -1.30
N LEU A 148 -3.36 -2.95 -1.24
CA LEU A 148 -2.43 -2.97 -2.35
C LEU A 148 -2.21 -4.43 -2.76
N THR A 149 -2.51 -4.77 -4.02
CA THR A 149 -2.50 -6.17 -4.46
C THR A 149 -2.16 -6.33 -5.95
N SER A 150 -1.59 -7.44 -6.30
CA SER A 150 -1.47 -7.92 -7.69
C SER A 150 -2.44 -9.07 -8.01
N GLY A 151 -3.43 -9.31 -7.14
CA GLY A 151 -4.42 -10.37 -7.32
C GLY A 151 -3.91 -11.77 -7.01
N GLY A 152 -2.84 -11.89 -6.18
CA GLY A 152 -2.20 -13.15 -5.85
C GLY A 152 -1.12 -13.62 -6.84
N GLU A 153 -0.88 -12.85 -7.90
CA GLU A 153 0.11 -13.15 -8.93
C GLU A 153 1.31 -12.18 -8.85
N ARG A 154 2.42 -12.54 -9.50
CA ARG A 154 3.59 -11.64 -9.59
C ARG A 154 3.25 -10.35 -10.34
N PHE A 155 2.49 -10.46 -11.42
CA PHE A 155 2.09 -9.36 -12.30
C PHE A 155 0.57 -9.23 -12.38
N ALA A 156 0.04 -8.02 -12.26
CA ALA A 156 -1.39 -7.74 -12.32
C ALA A 156 -2.08 -8.30 -13.59
N ILE A 157 -1.37 -8.26 -14.72
CA ILE A 157 -1.90 -8.75 -16.00
C ILE A 157 -2.24 -10.25 -15.99
N ASN A 158 -1.60 -11.03 -15.11
CA ASN A 158 -1.86 -12.47 -14.97
C ASN A 158 -3.05 -12.76 -14.04
N ALA A 159 -3.52 -11.75 -13.28
CA ALA A 159 -4.57 -11.89 -12.28
C ALA A 159 -5.84 -11.09 -12.62
N VAL A 160 -6.06 -10.74 -13.87
CA VAL A 160 -7.17 -9.87 -14.32
C VAL A 160 -8.52 -10.31 -13.77
N GLU A 161 -8.86 -11.60 -13.87
CA GLU A 161 -10.15 -12.11 -13.38
C GLU A 161 -10.28 -12.04 -11.85
N THR A 162 -9.19 -12.28 -11.12
CA THR A 162 -9.16 -12.12 -9.67
C THR A 162 -9.34 -10.66 -9.29
N LEU A 163 -8.62 -9.74 -9.94
CA LEU A 163 -8.73 -8.31 -9.69
C LEU A 163 -10.14 -7.78 -9.96
N LYS A 164 -10.79 -8.21 -11.05
CA LYS A 164 -12.19 -7.85 -11.32
C LYS A 164 -13.13 -8.34 -10.22
N LYS A 165 -12.96 -9.57 -9.74
CA LYS A 165 -13.72 -10.10 -8.61
C LYS A 165 -13.50 -9.29 -7.34
N MET A 166 -12.25 -8.89 -7.05
CA MET A 166 -11.91 -8.06 -5.89
C MET A 166 -12.62 -6.70 -5.94
N LEU A 167 -12.67 -6.05 -7.11
CA LEU A 167 -13.34 -4.76 -7.29
C LEU A 167 -14.85 -4.82 -7.00
N VAL A 168 -15.49 -5.94 -7.28
CA VAL A 168 -16.94 -6.16 -7.02
C VAL A 168 -17.21 -6.57 -5.57
N LEU A 169 -16.26 -7.27 -4.95
CA LEU A 169 -16.42 -7.87 -3.61
C LEU A 169 -16.46 -6.84 -2.48
N VAL A 170 -15.80 -5.69 -2.65
CA VAL A 170 -15.59 -4.72 -1.59
C VAL A 170 -16.61 -3.57 -1.61
N PRO A 171 -16.91 -2.96 -0.45
CA PRO A 171 -17.77 -1.77 -0.42
C PRO A 171 -17.08 -0.57 -1.10
N ASN A 172 -17.86 0.38 -1.62
CA ASN A 172 -17.38 1.57 -2.33
C ASN A 172 -16.35 2.42 -1.56
N ARG A 173 -16.35 2.34 -0.24
CA ARG A 173 -15.38 3.04 0.63
C ARG A 173 -13.98 2.40 0.63
N PHE A 174 -13.83 1.19 0.10
CA PHE A 174 -12.61 0.40 0.20
C PHE A 174 -11.82 0.46 -1.10
N GLU A 175 -10.55 0.86 -1.02
CA GLU A 175 -9.67 0.98 -2.19
C GLU A 175 -9.05 -0.38 -2.55
N ILE A 176 -9.24 -0.82 -3.79
CA ILE A 176 -8.38 -1.85 -4.39
C ILE A 176 -7.33 -1.13 -5.20
N ILE A 177 -6.09 -1.12 -4.70
CA ILE A 177 -4.95 -0.49 -5.35
C ILE A 177 -4.21 -1.57 -6.13
N ILE A 178 -4.36 -1.52 -7.45
CA ILE A 178 -3.82 -2.54 -8.36
C ILE A 178 -2.33 -2.29 -8.54
N ALA A 179 -1.52 -3.30 -8.25
CA ALA A 179 -0.06 -3.27 -8.34
C ALA A 179 0.47 -4.52 -9.04
N GLY A 180 1.78 -4.61 -9.21
CA GLY A 180 2.43 -5.78 -9.82
C GLY A 180 2.85 -5.54 -11.27
N GLY A 181 4.03 -4.92 -11.44
CA GLY A 181 4.67 -4.71 -12.74
C GLY A 181 3.99 -3.66 -13.61
N ILE A 182 3.26 -2.71 -13.02
CA ILE A 182 2.59 -1.64 -13.75
C ILE A 182 3.58 -0.54 -14.07
N THR A 183 3.64 -0.19 -15.35
CA THR A 183 4.50 0.86 -15.91
C THR A 183 3.68 1.81 -16.78
N PHE A 184 4.24 2.97 -17.11
CA PHE A 184 3.62 3.89 -18.06
C PHE A 184 3.25 3.21 -19.38
N GLN A 185 4.11 2.30 -19.89
CA GLN A 185 3.91 1.64 -21.18
C GLN A 185 2.78 0.59 -21.18
N ASN A 186 2.50 -0.05 -20.03
CA ASN A 186 1.48 -1.12 -19.96
C ASN A 186 0.20 -0.70 -19.24
N PHE A 187 0.18 0.49 -18.65
CA PHE A 187 -0.93 0.97 -17.82
C PHE A 187 -2.25 1.00 -18.59
N ASP A 188 -2.29 1.63 -19.76
CA ASP A 188 -3.53 1.82 -20.53
C ASP A 188 -4.15 0.46 -20.89
N LYS A 189 -3.34 -0.47 -21.37
CA LYS A 189 -3.79 -1.83 -21.69
C LYS A 189 -4.38 -2.56 -20.48
N LEU A 190 -3.73 -2.44 -19.32
CA LEU A 190 -4.22 -3.09 -18.10
C LEU A 190 -5.52 -2.41 -17.62
N ASN A 191 -5.56 -1.06 -17.65
CA ASN A 191 -6.74 -0.31 -17.24
C ASN A 191 -7.95 -0.60 -18.12
N ASP A 192 -7.79 -0.70 -19.43
CA ASP A 192 -8.87 -1.03 -20.37
C ASP A 192 -9.52 -2.39 -20.04
N ILE A 193 -8.72 -3.34 -19.52
CA ILE A 193 -9.19 -4.69 -19.20
C ILE A 193 -9.79 -4.77 -17.79
N VAL A 194 -9.12 -4.17 -16.78
CA VAL A 194 -9.51 -4.30 -15.36
C VAL A 194 -10.50 -3.22 -14.93
N ASN A 195 -10.39 -2.01 -15.51
CA ASN A 195 -11.21 -0.83 -15.22
C ASN A 195 -11.23 -0.46 -13.72
N GLY A 196 -10.04 -0.43 -13.10
CA GLY A 196 -9.85 -0.03 -11.71
C GLY A 196 -9.80 1.49 -11.55
N LYS A 197 -9.82 1.94 -10.28
CA LYS A 197 -9.68 3.37 -9.94
C LYS A 197 -8.29 3.71 -9.42
N PHE A 198 -7.64 2.80 -8.72
CA PHE A 198 -6.36 3.03 -8.05
C PHE A 198 -5.31 2.08 -8.61
N TYR A 199 -4.18 2.65 -9.02
CA TYR A 199 -3.06 1.89 -9.58
C TYR A 199 -1.75 2.31 -8.94
N HIS A 200 -0.84 1.36 -8.76
CA HIS A 200 0.43 1.56 -8.09
C HIS A 200 1.60 0.98 -8.88
N GLY A 201 2.70 1.70 -8.91
CA GLY A 201 3.94 1.21 -9.49
C GLY A 201 5.07 2.24 -9.46
N LYS A 202 6.32 1.77 -9.34
CA LYS A 202 7.51 2.64 -9.37
C LYS A 202 7.65 3.39 -10.71
N LYS A 203 7.19 2.78 -11.83
CA LYS A 203 7.31 3.31 -13.20
C LYS A 203 5.96 3.56 -13.86
N ILE A 204 4.90 3.79 -13.08
CA ILE A 204 3.54 3.96 -13.61
C ILE A 204 3.32 5.32 -14.31
N ILE A 205 4.17 6.28 -14.04
CA ILE A 205 4.21 7.58 -14.72
C ILE A 205 5.41 7.66 -15.65
N ASN A 206 5.37 8.60 -16.61
CA ASN A 206 6.49 8.87 -17.50
C ASN A 206 7.47 9.84 -16.83
N TYR A 207 8.73 9.43 -16.73
CA TYR A 207 9.80 10.26 -16.15
C TYR A 207 10.64 10.95 -17.20
#